data_ca3a5391814f047f503f82597d22415a
#
_entry.id   ca3a5391814f047f503f82597d22415a
#
_cell.length_a   1.000
_cell.length_b   1.000
_cell.length_c   1.000
_cell.angle_alpha   90.00
_cell.angle_beta   90.00
_cell.angle_gamma   90.00
#
_symmetry.space_group_name_H-M   'P 1'
#
loop_
_entity.id
_entity.type
_entity.pdbx_description
1 polymer ?
#
loop_
_entity_poly.entity_id
_entity_poly.type
_entity_poly.pdbx_seq_one_letter_code
_entity_poly.pdbx_strand_id
1 'polypeptide(L)'
;MKIREEFLWGYAERLEEDAATALAYAMEELENSKNPEIHVYVADALMALEDYEGAVEEINEALEKNIINVNYAKSLKGEALFYLERYEESKKVFIEILDSNPNSFFVVAYLTDIDIKLGRYEEGIARAEKVLSSNTLSSSDAAHIKANVGWIKLKYLHKSSEAMTDFEDALKLDANIGSVYIGIAEYHMANKNYEKALENYERAIDLDEGSVDVYYNLAKCFKIMGHKEDAYEYFNIVYQYDPSYKDVKEIIDELNRK
;
A
#
# COMPACT_ATOMS: atom_id res chain seq x y z
N MET A 1 -22.05 15.25 -19.62
CA MET A 1 -23.43 15.28 -19.09
C MET A 1 -23.36 14.88 -17.63
N LYS A 2 -24.04 15.58 -16.69
CA LYS A 2 -23.95 15.24 -15.26
C LYS A 2 -24.59 13.86 -15.01
N ILE A 3 -23.94 13.01 -14.25
CA ILE A 3 -24.48 11.69 -13.85
C ILE A 3 -25.65 11.90 -12.90
N ARG A 4 -26.67 11.06 -12.99
CA ARG A 4 -27.84 11.08 -12.08
C ARG A 4 -27.44 10.56 -10.68
N GLU A 5 -27.88 11.22 -9.64
CA GLU A 5 -27.61 10.82 -8.26
C GLU A 5 -28.13 9.41 -7.96
N GLU A 6 -29.31 9.07 -8.49
CA GLU A 6 -29.91 7.74 -8.37
C GLU A 6 -29.00 6.63 -8.91
N PHE A 7 -28.28 6.88 -10.03
CA PHE A 7 -27.30 5.94 -10.55
C PHE A 7 -26.14 5.77 -9.57
N LEU A 8 -25.59 6.86 -9.06
CA LEU A 8 -24.44 6.82 -8.14
C LEU A 8 -24.74 6.02 -6.88
N TRP A 9 -25.91 6.24 -6.27
CA TRP A 9 -26.34 5.47 -5.10
C TRP A 9 -26.53 3.99 -5.43
N GLY A 10 -27.24 3.68 -6.51
CA GLY A 10 -27.48 2.31 -6.93
C GLY A 10 -26.20 1.56 -7.35
N TYR A 11 -25.22 2.27 -7.89
CA TYR A 11 -23.91 1.69 -8.22
C TYR A 11 -23.10 1.39 -6.95
N ALA A 12 -22.99 2.35 -6.03
CA ALA A 12 -22.23 2.17 -4.80
C ALA A 12 -22.78 1.00 -3.95
N GLU A 13 -24.11 0.91 -3.79
CA GLU A 13 -24.76 -0.19 -3.07
C GLU A 13 -24.39 -1.57 -3.67
N ARG A 14 -24.42 -1.67 -5.00
CA ARG A 14 -24.08 -2.93 -5.69
C ARG A 14 -22.62 -3.27 -5.61
N LEU A 15 -21.75 -2.27 -5.66
CA LEU A 15 -20.31 -2.49 -5.58
C LEU A 15 -19.90 -3.03 -4.19
N GLU A 16 -20.58 -2.57 -3.13
CA GLU A 16 -20.38 -3.10 -1.77
C GLU A 16 -20.89 -4.55 -1.63
N GLU A 17 -21.95 -4.92 -2.36
CA GLU A 17 -22.51 -6.26 -2.32
C GLU A 17 -21.74 -7.24 -3.23
N ASP A 18 -21.56 -6.88 -4.50
CA ASP A 18 -20.93 -7.73 -5.53
C ASP A 18 -20.52 -6.90 -6.76
N ALA A 19 -19.24 -6.93 -7.10
CA ALA A 19 -18.69 -6.19 -8.23
C ALA A 19 -19.30 -6.58 -9.60
N ALA A 20 -19.68 -7.86 -9.79
CA ALA A 20 -20.30 -8.30 -11.04
C ALA A 20 -21.71 -7.67 -11.22
N THR A 21 -22.45 -7.53 -10.13
CA THR A 21 -23.77 -6.86 -10.12
C THR A 21 -23.60 -5.34 -10.40
N ALA A 22 -22.58 -4.71 -9.83
CA ALA A 22 -22.24 -3.30 -10.12
C ALA A 22 -21.86 -3.11 -11.59
N LEU A 23 -21.06 -4.02 -12.15
CA LEU A 23 -20.69 -4.01 -13.58
C LEU A 23 -21.93 -4.09 -14.47
N ALA A 24 -22.81 -5.05 -14.24
CA ALA A 24 -24.02 -5.22 -15.02
C ALA A 24 -24.90 -3.95 -14.99
N TYR A 25 -25.04 -3.35 -13.80
CA TYR A 25 -25.81 -2.11 -13.63
C TYR A 25 -25.17 -0.91 -14.36
N ALA A 26 -23.85 -0.77 -14.30
CA ALA A 26 -23.14 0.28 -15.00
C ALA A 26 -23.23 0.11 -16.54
N MET A 27 -23.13 -1.12 -17.04
CA MET A 27 -23.28 -1.41 -18.48
C MET A 27 -24.69 -1.10 -18.97
N GLU A 28 -25.73 -1.47 -18.22
CA GLU A 28 -27.12 -1.11 -18.55
C GLU A 28 -27.31 0.41 -18.62
N GLU A 29 -26.77 1.15 -17.66
CA GLU A 29 -26.85 2.63 -17.67
C GLU A 29 -26.07 3.20 -18.87
N LEU A 30 -24.92 2.63 -19.21
CA LEU A 30 -24.14 3.08 -20.37
C LEU A 30 -24.94 2.94 -21.69
N GLU A 31 -25.63 1.82 -21.87
CA GLU A 31 -26.50 1.61 -23.04
C GLU A 31 -27.68 2.58 -23.09
N ASN A 32 -28.30 2.85 -21.93
CA ASN A 32 -29.50 3.68 -21.82
C ASN A 32 -29.20 5.19 -21.95
N SER A 33 -28.18 5.66 -21.23
CA SER A 33 -27.87 7.11 -21.15
C SER A 33 -26.89 7.58 -22.22
N LYS A 34 -26.04 6.69 -22.74
CA LYS A 34 -24.89 7.00 -23.62
C LYS A 34 -23.97 8.08 -23.03
N ASN A 35 -23.97 8.21 -21.69
CA ASN A 35 -23.12 9.16 -21.01
C ASN A 35 -21.70 8.61 -20.88
N PRO A 36 -20.68 9.27 -21.47
CA PRO A 36 -19.32 8.74 -21.45
C PRO A 36 -18.69 8.64 -20.05
N GLU A 37 -19.20 9.39 -19.07
CA GLU A 37 -18.76 9.24 -17.66
C GLU A 37 -19.04 7.83 -17.10
N ILE A 38 -20.03 7.10 -17.65
CA ILE A 38 -20.40 5.78 -17.16
C ILE A 38 -19.29 4.75 -17.46
N HIS A 39 -18.50 4.92 -18.51
CA HIS A 39 -17.31 4.08 -18.76
C HIS A 39 -16.36 4.04 -17.56
N VAL A 40 -16.26 5.13 -16.79
CA VAL A 40 -15.42 5.18 -15.58
C VAL A 40 -15.94 4.23 -14.50
N TYR A 41 -17.26 4.11 -14.35
CA TYR A 41 -17.90 3.18 -13.39
C TYR A 41 -17.86 1.73 -13.86
N VAL A 42 -17.93 1.51 -15.19
CA VAL A 42 -17.67 0.18 -15.76
C VAL A 42 -16.23 -0.24 -15.46
N ALA A 43 -15.28 0.64 -15.67
CA ALA A 43 -13.87 0.38 -15.37
C ALA A 43 -13.62 0.14 -13.87
N ASP A 44 -14.27 0.90 -12.99
CA ASP A 44 -14.17 0.74 -11.54
C ASP A 44 -14.67 -0.65 -11.08
N ALA A 45 -15.80 -1.11 -11.63
CA ALA A 45 -16.30 -2.47 -11.39
C ALA A 45 -15.37 -3.55 -11.96
N LEU A 46 -14.78 -3.32 -13.14
CA LEU A 46 -13.78 -4.23 -13.74
C LEU A 46 -12.51 -4.30 -12.88
N MET A 47 -12.06 -3.18 -12.30
CA MET A 47 -10.96 -3.15 -11.32
C MET A 47 -11.26 -4.05 -10.12
N ALA A 48 -12.47 -3.97 -9.57
CA ALA A 48 -12.91 -4.80 -8.45
C ALA A 48 -13.02 -6.30 -8.80
N LEU A 49 -13.19 -6.61 -10.09
CA LEU A 49 -13.18 -7.98 -10.64
C LEU A 49 -11.78 -8.43 -11.09
N GLU A 50 -10.75 -7.62 -10.89
CA GLU A 50 -9.38 -7.84 -11.32
C GLU A 50 -9.22 -7.95 -12.87
N ASP A 51 -10.21 -7.48 -13.64
CA ASP A 51 -10.11 -7.33 -15.10
C ASP A 51 -9.46 -5.99 -15.45
N TYR A 52 -8.16 -5.91 -15.21
CA TYR A 52 -7.39 -4.68 -15.38
C TYR A 52 -7.24 -4.25 -16.85
N GLU A 53 -7.19 -5.21 -17.79
CA GLU A 53 -7.15 -4.88 -19.23
C GLU A 53 -8.48 -4.27 -19.67
N GLY A 54 -9.60 -4.85 -19.29
CA GLY A 54 -10.94 -4.31 -19.57
C GLY A 54 -11.11 -2.91 -18.96
N ALA A 55 -10.61 -2.70 -17.73
CA ALA A 55 -10.63 -1.39 -17.09
C ALA A 55 -9.83 -0.34 -17.88
N VAL A 56 -8.66 -0.68 -18.40
CA VAL A 56 -7.85 0.23 -19.25
C VAL A 56 -8.58 0.59 -20.54
N GLU A 57 -9.25 -0.37 -21.18
CA GLU A 57 -10.03 -0.15 -22.41
C GLU A 57 -11.18 0.83 -22.16
N GLU A 58 -11.98 0.59 -21.12
CA GLU A 58 -13.11 1.44 -20.75
C GLU A 58 -12.67 2.88 -20.39
N ILE A 59 -11.55 3.03 -19.66
CA ILE A 59 -11.01 4.36 -19.37
C ILE A 59 -10.55 5.09 -20.63
N ASN A 60 -9.94 4.38 -21.59
CA ASN A 60 -9.55 4.99 -22.87
C ASN A 60 -10.78 5.53 -23.60
N GLU A 61 -11.87 4.75 -23.67
CA GLU A 61 -13.14 5.17 -24.26
C GLU A 61 -13.72 6.42 -23.57
N ALA A 62 -13.65 6.47 -22.24
CA ALA A 62 -14.07 7.64 -21.47
C ALA A 62 -13.25 8.88 -21.83
N LEU A 63 -11.92 8.76 -21.81
CA LEU A 63 -11.01 9.88 -22.02
C LEU A 63 -11.10 10.47 -23.44
N GLU A 64 -11.41 9.65 -24.45
CA GLU A 64 -11.64 10.11 -25.82
C GLU A 64 -12.91 10.97 -25.98
N LYS A 65 -13.86 10.82 -25.05
CA LYS A 65 -15.20 11.45 -25.13
C LYS A 65 -15.36 12.70 -24.24
N ASN A 66 -14.28 13.32 -23.78
CA ASN A 66 -14.28 14.55 -22.97
C ASN A 66 -15.15 14.46 -21.68
N ILE A 67 -14.81 13.53 -20.82
CA ILE A 67 -15.41 13.38 -19.50
C ILE A 67 -15.04 14.52 -18.53
N ILE A 68 -15.80 14.67 -17.44
CA ILE A 68 -15.57 15.70 -16.41
C ILE A 68 -14.47 15.25 -15.43
N ASN A 69 -14.53 13.99 -14.98
CA ASN A 69 -13.66 13.46 -13.91
C ASN A 69 -12.37 12.85 -14.48
N VAL A 70 -11.66 13.61 -15.30
CA VAL A 70 -10.43 13.13 -16.00
C VAL A 70 -9.37 12.57 -15.04
N ASN A 71 -9.12 13.24 -13.92
CA ASN A 71 -8.08 12.79 -12.98
C ASN A 71 -8.47 11.47 -12.28
N TYR A 72 -9.75 11.28 -11.95
CA TYR A 72 -10.22 10.02 -11.38
C TYR A 72 -10.10 8.86 -12.39
N ALA A 73 -10.53 9.09 -13.63
CA ALA A 73 -10.35 8.13 -14.72
C ALA A 73 -8.87 7.77 -14.93
N LYS A 74 -7.98 8.78 -14.96
CA LYS A 74 -6.53 8.55 -15.06
C LYS A 74 -5.99 7.78 -13.85
N SER A 75 -6.49 8.02 -12.63
CA SER A 75 -6.07 7.26 -11.45
C SER A 75 -6.38 5.78 -11.61
N LEU A 76 -7.61 5.43 -11.98
CA LEU A 76 -7.99 4.03 -12.23
C LEU A 76 -7.14 3.41 -13.34
N LYS A 77 -6.86 4.15 -14.43
CA LYS A 77 -5.96 3.68 -15.49
C LYS A 77 -4.54 3.42 -14.99
N GLY A 78 -4.02 4.34 -14.20
CA GLY A 78 -2.69 4.21 -13.59
C GLY A 78 -2.58 2.98 -12.70
N GLU A 79 -3.61 2.72 -11.89
CA GLU A 79 -3.72 1.55 -11.02
C GLU A 79 -3.83 0.26 -11.84
N ALA A 80 -4.74 0.20 -12.82
CA ALA A 80 -4.89 -0.96 -13.70
C ALA A 80 -3.56 -1.32 -14.39
N LEU A 81 -2.87 -0.32 -14.93
CA LEU A 81 -1.55 -0.51 -15.54
C LEU A 81 -0.49 -0.98 -14.54
N PHE A 82 -0.57 -0.55 -13.27
CA PHE A 82 0.33 -1.01 -12.22
C PHE A 82 0.10 -2.51 -11.92
N TYR A 83 -1.14 -2.94 -11.78
CA TYR A 83 -1.47 -4.35 -11.56
C TYR A 83 -1.16 -5.25 -12.77
N LEU A 84 -1.20 -4.68 -13.99
CA LEU A 84 -0.73 -5.35 -15.22
C LEU A 84 0.80 -5.36 -15.36
N GLU A 85 1.53 -4.88 -14.35
CA GLU A 85 3.00 -4.74 -14.36
C GLU A 85 3.53 -3.82 -15.49
N ARG A 86 2.66 -3.03 -16.12
CA ARG A 86 3.02 -2.04 -17.16
C ARG A 86 3.51 -0.74 -16.51
N TYR A 87 4.55 -0.85 -15.69
CA TYR A 87 5.02 0.19 -14.77
C TYR A 87 5.40 1.51 -15.44
N GLU A 88 6.03 1.48 -16.61
CA GLU A 88 6.41 2.70 -17.33
C GLU A 88 5.19 3.47 -17.84
N GLU A 89 4.15 2.77 -18.29
CA GLU A 89 2.91 3.39 -18.74
C GLU A 89 2.12 3.94 -17.55
N SER A 90 2.02 3.17 -16.47
CA SER A 90 1.43 3.62 -15.21
C SER A 90 2.12 4.89 -14.68
N LYS A 91 3.47 4.89 -14.65
CA LYS A 91 4.28 6.06 -14.25
C LYS A 91 3.93 7.30 -15.05
N LYS A 92 3.80 7.18 -16.37
CA LYS A 92 3.46 8.29 -17.24
C LYS A 92 2.09 8.88 -16.88
N VAL A 93 1.08 8.03 -16.68
CA VAL A 93 -0.28 8.45 -16.32
C VAL A 93 -0.28 9.19 -14.99
N PHE A 94 0.39 8.65 -13.97
CA PHE A 94 0.46 9.29 -12.66
C PHE A 94 1.25 10.60 -12.66
N ILE A 95 2.29 10.74 -13.48
CA ILE A 95 3.00 12.02 -13.66
C ILE A 95 2.06 13.08 -14.23
N GLU A 96 1.22 12.76 -15.22
CA GLU A 96 0.23 13.70 -15.77
C GLU A 96 -0.77 14.18 -14.72
N ILE A 97 -1.16 13.31 -13.77
CA ILE A 97 -2.02 13.71 -12.65
C ILE A 97 -1.24 14.63 -11.69
N LEU A 98 0.00 14.29 -11.35
CA LEU A 98 0.83 15.05 -10.45
C LEU A 98 1.11 16.47 -10.99
N ASP A 99 1.27 16.63 -12.30
CA ASP A 99 1.45 17.95 -12.95
C ASP A 99 0.22 18.84 -12.76
N SER A 100 -0.98 18.27 -12.74
CA SER A 100 -2.24 18.99 -12.51
C SER A 100 -2.61 19.12 -11.02
N ASN A 101 -2.14 18.20 -10.19
CA ASN A 101 -2.36 18.18 -8.73
C ASN A 101 -1.07 17.77 -8.00
N PRO A 102 -0.14 18.72 -7.79
CA PRO A 102 1.20 18.44 -7.28
C PRO A 102 1.26 17.83 -5.87
N ASN A 103 0.16 17.88 -5.12
CA ASN A 103 0.10 17.48 -3.71
C ASN A 103 -0.74 16.22 -3.47
N SER A 104 -0.99 15.45 -4.50
CA SER A 104 -1.75 14.21 -4.35
C SER A 104 -0.88 13.14 -3.67
N PHE A 105 -1.11 12.89 -2.38
CA PHE A 105 -0.46 11.81 -1.63
C PHE A 105 -0.62 10.46 -2.33
N PHE A 106 -1.83 10.12 -2.76
CA PHE A 106 -2.14 8.90 -3.48
C PHE A 106 -1.24 8.68 -4.72
N VAL A 107 -1.10 9.73 -5.55
CA VAL A 107 -0.25 9.67 -6.76
C VAL A 107 1.22 9.52 -6.40
N VAL A 108 1.68 10.21 -5.35
CA VAL A 108 3.07 10.09 -4.88
C VAL A 108 3.35 8.68 -4.36
N ALA A 109 2.41 8.06 -3.65
CA ALA A 109 2.53 6.69 -3.18
C ALA A 109 2.71 5.71 -4.35
N TYR A 110 1.79 5.73 -5.33
CA TYR A 110 1.92 4.88 -6.52
C TYR A 110 3.22 5.11 -7.30
N LEU A 111 3.61 6.36 -7.51
CA LEU A 111 4.87 6.67 -8.19
C LEU A 111 6.09 6.15 -7.42
N THR A 112 6.02 6.14 -6.10
CA THR A 112 7.08 5.57 -5.25
C THR A 112 7.15 4.05 -5.42
N ASP A 113 6.01 3.37 -5.39
CA ASP A 113 5.93 1.92 -5.58
C ASP A 113 6.40 1.51 -6.99
N ILE A 114 5.99 2.27 -8.01
CA ILE A 114 6.46 2.07 -9.38
C ILE A 114 7.98 2.23 -9.47
N ASP A 115 8.56 3.26 -8.84
CA ASP A 115 10.01 3.45 -8.86
C ASP A 115 10.74 2.32 -8.13
N ILE A 116 10.15 1.75 -7.07
CA ILE A 116 10.66 0.55 -6.41
C ILE A 116 10.65 -0.64 -7.38
N LYS A 117 9.53 -0.88 -8.07
CA LYS A 117 9.41 -1.96 -9.07
C LYS A 117 10.39 -1.82 -10.23
N LEU A 118 10.69 -0.58 -10.63
CA LEU A 118 11.65 -0.26 -11.68
C LEU A 118 13.11 -0.18 -11.21
N GLY A 119 13.36 -0.31 -9.90
CA GLY A 119 14.70 -0.17 -9.30
C GLY A 119 15.23 1.26 -9.31
N ARG A 120 14.37 2.27 -9.41
CA ARG A 120 14.71 3.70 -9.50
C ARG A 120 14.55 4.39 -8.14
N TYR A 121 15.20 3.86 -7.13
CA TYR A 121 15.01 4.24 -5.71
C TYR A 121 15.29 5.73 -5.45
N GLU A 122 16.36 6.28 -5.99
CA GLU A 122 16.75 7.67 -5.81
C GLU A 122 15.76 8.64 -6.47
N GLU A 123 15.16 8.25 -7.62
CA GLU A 123 14.11 9.07 -8.26
C GLU A 123 12.85 9.14 -7.39
N GLY A 124 12.45 8.00 -6.81
CA GLY A 124 11.31 7.93 -5.88
C GLY A 124 11.54 8.81 -4.64
N ILE A 125 12.73 8.72 -4.02
CA ILE A 125 13.10 9.55 -2.88
C ILE A 125 13.07 11.03 -3.26
N ALA A 126 13.72 11.44 -4.35
CA ALA A 126 13.78 12.84 -4.77
C ALA A 126 12.38 13.42 -5.02
N ARG A 127 11.46 12.63 -5.59
CA ARG A 127 10.06 13.04 -5.78
C ARG A 127 9.34 13.20 -4.44
N ALA A 128 9.49 12.25 -3.54
CA ALA A 128 8.91 12.29 -2.20
C ALA A 128 9.39 13.54 -1.43
N GLU A 129 10.69 13.81 -1.43
CA GLU A 129 11.29 14.99 -0.79
C GLU A 129 10.79 16.32 -1.38
N LYS A 130 10.62 16.37 -2.71
CA LYS A 130 10.04 17.54 -3.39
C LYS A 130 8.63 17.84 -2.89
N VAL A 131 7.79 16.81 -2.77
CA VAL A 131 6.41 16.99 -2.28
C VAL A 131 6.39 17.35 -0.80
N LEU A 132 7.22 16.72 0.02
CA LEU A 132 7.37 17.07 1.44
C LEU A 132 7.79 18.54 1.64
N SER A 133 8.64 19.09 0.76
CA SER A 133 9.09 20.47 0.85
C SER A 133 8.01 21.51 0.54
N SER A 134 6.89 21.11 -0.06
CA SER A 134 5.78 22.02 -0.42
C SER A 134 4.98 22.52 0.78
N ASN A 135 5.06 21.86 1.93
CA ASN A 135 4.29 22.13 3.15
C ASN A 135 2.77 22.21 2.94
N THR A 136 2.25 21.50 1.96
CA THR A 136 0.82 21.51 1.60
C THR A 136 0.08 20.22 1.98
N LEU A 137 0.82 19.21 2.43
CA LEU A 137 0.30 17.92 2.88
C LEU A 137 -0.27 18.02 4.30
N SER A 138 -1.19 17.13 4.62
CA SER A 138 -1.53 16.84 6.01
C SER A 138 -0.33 16.24 6.75
N SER A 139 -0.30 16.37 8.08
CA SER A 139 0.77 15.74 8.88
C SER A 139 0.81 14.24 8.68
N SER A 140 -0.34 13.58 8.57
CA SER A 140 -0.44 12.14 8.34
C SER A 140 0.10 11.74 6.97
N ASP A 141 -0.28 12.45 5.87
CA ASP A 141 0.25 12.18 4.53
C ASP A 141 1.77 12.36 4.48
N ALA A 142 2.27 13.45 5.08
CA ALA A 142 3.70 13.70 5.16
C ALA A 142 4.45 12.62 5.95
N ALA A 143 3.84 12.10 7.02
CA ALA A 143 4.38 11.00 7.81
C ALA A 143 4.48 9.71 7.00
N HIS A 144 3.43 9.35 6.24
CA HIS A 144 3.45 8.18 5.37
C HIS A 144 4.51 8.28 4.26
N ILE A 145 4.65 9.46 3.63
CA ILE A 145 5.69 9.68 2.61
C ILE A 145 7.09 9.51 3.23
N LYS A 146 7.34 10.06 4.43
CA LYS A 146 8.61 9.86 5.14
C LYS A 146 8.86 8.41 5.50
N ALA A 147 7.82 7.70 5.95
CA ALA A 147 7.91 6.26 6.21
C ALA A 147 8.35 5.48 4.96
N ASN A 148 7.74 5.77 3.81
CA ASN A 148 8.10 5.14 2.53
C ASN A 148 9.56 5.43 2.14
N VAL A 149 10.03 6.67 2.31
CA VAL A 149 11.45 7.03 2.10
C VAL A 149 12.36 6.22 3.02
N GLY A 150 12.01 6.11 4.31
CA GLY A 150 12.73 5.29 5.27
C GLY A 150 12.80 3.82 4.84
N TRP A 151 11.69 3.26 4.39
CA TRP A 151 11.63 1.88 3.89
C TRP A 151 12.51 1.66 2.65
N ILE A 152 12.51 2.59 1.69
CA ILE A 152 13.38 2.51 0.51
C ILE A 152 14.86 2.50 0.95
N LYS A 153 15.24 3.41 1.84
CA LYS A 153 16.61 3.50 2.37
C LYS A 153 17.02 2.23 3.12
N LEU A 154 16.12 1.66 3.94
CA LEU A 154 16.40 0.47 4.72
C LEU A 154 16.55 -0.78 3.85
N LYS A 155 15.56 -1.04 2.98
CA LYS A 155 15.46 -2.31 2.25
C LYS A 155 16.32 -2.36 0.99
N TYR A 156 16.41 -1.28 0.26
CA TYR A 156 17.00 -1.28 -1.09
C TYR A 156 18.35 -0.56 -1.17
N LEU A 157 18.54 0.50 -0.39
CA LEU A 157 19.79 1.27 -0.40
C LEU A 157 20.75 0.88 0.73
N HIS A 158 20.30 0.06 1.69
CA HIS A 158 21.07 -0.35 2.87
C HIS A 158 21.59 0.83 3.71
N LYS A 159 20.88 1.97 3.69
CA LYS A 159 21.21 3.19 4.43
C LYS A 159 20.47 3.22 5.77
N SER A 160 20.73 2.23 6.62
CA SER A 160 19.94 1.98 7.84
C SER A 160 19.88 3.17 8.80
N SER A 161 20.97 3.93 8.97
CA SER A 161 21.00 5.10 9.86
C SER A 161 20.15 6.28 9.30
N GLU A 162 20.16 6.48 7.98
CA GLU A 162 19.31 7.49 7.35
C GLU A 162 17.84 7.09 7.43
N ALA A 163 17.55 5.80 7.18
CA ALA A 163 16.19 5.25 7.32
C ALA A 163 15.63 5.47 8.72
N MET A 164 16.46 5.23 9.77
CA MET A 164 16.04 5.46 11.16
C MET A 164 15.63 6.91 11.39
N THR A 165 16.40 7.88 10.84
CA THR A 165 16.05 9.31 10.93
C THR A 165 14.69 9.60 10.26
N ASP A 166 14.44 9.04 9.07
CA ASP A 166 13.17 9.23 8.37
C ASP A 166 11.99 8.62 9.15
N PHE A 167 12.18 7.44 9.76
CA PHE A 167 11.18 6.82 10.64
C PHE A 167 10.89 7.66 11.89
N GLU A 168 11.93 8.16 12.58
CA GLU A 168 11.75 9.04 13.73
C GLU A 168 11.02 10.34 13.35
N ASP A 169 11.33 10.92 12.20
CA ASP A 169 10.65 12.09 11.70
C ASP A 169 9.19 11.82 11.30
N ALA A 170 8.91 10.64 10.74
CA ALA A 170 7.54 10.20 10.46
C ALA A 170 6.73 10.11 11.76
N LEU A 171 7.26 9.50 12.82
CA LEU A 171 6.59 9.38 14.13
C LEU A 171 6.39 10.71 14.84
N LYS A 172 7.22 11.75 14.59
CA LYS A 172 6.98 13.11 15.09
C LYS A 172 5.76 13.76 14.44
N LEU A 173 5.43 13.38 13.21
CA LEU A 173 4.29 13.89 12.45
C LEU A 173 3.00 13.09 12.76
N ASP A 174 3.12 11.76 12.84
CA ASP A 174 2.04 10.85 13.19
C ASP A 174 2.61 9.62 13.92
N ALA A 175 2.29 9.50 15.22
CA ALA A 175 2.77 8.41 16.07
C ALA A 175 2.01 7.08 15.88
N ASN A 176 0.98 7.05 15.02
CA ASN A 176 0.11 5.87 14.86
C ASN A 176 0.36 5.11 13.55
N ILE A 177 1.53 5.23 12.96
CA ILE A 177 1.92 4.49 11.75
C ILE A 177 2.64 3.20 12.16
N GLY A 178 1.90 2.09 12.23
CA GLY A 178 2.42 0.79 12.67
C GLY A 178 3.58 0.28 11.83
N SER A 179 3.54 0.48 10.50
CA SER A 179 4.62 0.08 9.59
C SER A 179 5.97 0.75 9.91
N VAL A 180 5.96 1.95 10.48
CA VAL A 180 7.20 2.63 10.91
C VAL A 180 7.84 1.89 12.09
N TYR A 181 7.03 1.43 13.05
CA TYR A 181 7.55 0.64 14.18
C TYR A 181 8.15 -0.69 13.71
N ILE A 182 7.58 -1.33 12.67
CA ILE A 182 8.19 -2.50 12.04
C ILE A 182 9.58 -2.15 11.49
N GLY A 183 9.71 -1.03 10.77
CA GLY A 183 11.00 -0.56 10.22
C GLY A 183 12.05 -0.31 11.31
N ILE A 184 11.64 0.34 12.41
CA ILE A 184 12.51 0.57 13.57
C ILE A 184 12.90 -0.76 14.24
N ALA A 185 11.96 -1.69 14.37
CA ALA A 185 12.23 -3.01 14.92
C ALA A 185 13.24 -3.79 14.06
N GLU A 186 13.08 -3.79 12.74
CA GLU A 186 14.05 -4.41 11.83
C GLU A 186 15.44 -3.78 11.91
N TYR A 187 15.52 -2.44 12.04
CA TYR A 187 16.79 -1.76 12.30
C TYR A 187 17.44 -2.27 13.58
N HIS A 188 16.69 -2.37 14.68
CA HIS A 188 17.18 -2.86 15.95
C HIS A 188 17.56 -4.35 15.91
N MET A 189 16.80 -5.19 15.19
CA MET A 189 17.14 -6.58 14.94
C MET A 189 18.50 -6.72 14.25
N ALA A 190 18.73 -5.94 13.20
CA ALA A 190 20.00 -5.94 12.45
C ALA A 190 21.18 -5.52 13.34
N ASN A 191 20.95 -4.62 14.29
CA ASN A 191 21.94 -4.15 15.26
C ASN A 191 22.01 -4.99 16.55
N LYS A 192 21.28 -6.12 16.61
CA LYS A 192 21.24 -7.05 17.76
C LYS A 192 20.71 -6.41 19.06
N ASN A 193 19.92 -5.36 18.96
CA ASN A 193 19.25 -4.70 20.06
C ASN A 193 17.84 -5.32 20.22
N TYR A 194 17.80 -6.57 20.68
CA TYR A 194 16.59 -7.39 20.64
C TYR A 194 15.47 -6.87 21.53
N GLU A 195 15.78 -6.26 22.69
CA GLU A 195 14.82 -5.62 23.56
C GLU A 195 14.06 -4.50 22.86
N LYS A 196 14.80 -3.59 22.19
CA LYS A 196 14.16 -2.50 21.43
C LYS A 196 13.41 -2.99 20.20
N ALA A 197 13.91 -4.05 19.57
CA ALA A 197 13.19 -4.68 18.46
C ALA A 197 11.83 -5.21 18.92
N LEU A 198 11.82 -5.91 20.06
CA LEU A 198 10.61 -6.46 20.69
C LEU A 198 9.59 -5.35 20.98
N GLU A 199 9.99 -4.30 21.72
CA GLU A 199 9.13 -3.15 22.05
C GLU A 199 8.47 -2.54 20.81
N ASN A 200 9.20 -2.44 19.69
CA ASN A 200 8.67 -1.85 18.47
C ASN A 200 7.78 -2.82 17.70
N TYR A 201 8.06 -4.12 17.67
CA TYR A 201 7.13 -5.10 17.09
C TYR A 201 5.81 -5.17 17.89
N GLU A 202 5.86 -5.15 19.22
CA GLU A 202 4.65 -5.09 20.07
C GLU A 202 3.85 -3.83 19.76
N ARG A 203 4.51 -2.68 19.63
CA ARG A 203 3.84 -1.43 19.28
C ARG A 203 3.19 -1.47 17.90
N ALA A 204 3.81 -2.13 16.91
CA ALA A 204 3.20 -2.33 15.60
C ALA A 204 1.93 -3.20 15.68
N ILE A 205 1.97 -4.27 16.49
CA ILE A 205 0.81 -5.15 16.73
C ILE A 205 -0.33 -4.38 17.40
N ASP A 206 -0.05 -3.54 18.39
CA ASP A 206 -1.03 -2.66 19.05
C ASP A 206 -1.72 -1.70 18.08
N LEU A 207 -1.10 -1.42 16.94
CA LEU A 207 -1.61 -0.57 15.88
C LEU A 207 -2.19 -1.37 14.70
N ASP A 208 -2.59 -2.61 14.93
CA ASP A 208 -3.19 -3.53 13.96
C ASP A 208 -2.28 -3.92 12.77
N GLU A 209 -0.95 -3.72 12.88
CA GLU A 209 0.05 -4.12 11.88
C GLU A 209 0.66 -5.51 12.18
N GLY A 210 -0.14 -6.38 12.77
CA GLY A 210 0.24 -7.75 13.14
C GLY A 210 0.21 -8.72 11.96
N SER A 211 1.22 -8.72 11.11
CA SER A 211 1.38 -9.72 10.05
C SER A 211 2.12 -10.97 10.54
N VAL A 212 2.03 -12.06 9.77
CA VAL A 212 2.77 -13.32 10.05
C VAL A 212 4.27 -13.06 10.18
N ASP A 213 4.85 -12.18 9.35
CA ASP A 213 6.25 -11.77 9.42
C ASP A 213 6.58 -11.06 10.74
N VAL A 214 5.69 -10.18 11.22
CA VAL A 214 5.86 -9.45 12.48
C VAL A 214 5.85 -10.42 13.66
N TYR A 215 4.87 -11.31 13.74
CA TYR A 215 4.80 -12.33 14.79
C TYR A 215 6.02 -13.27 14.76
N TYR A 216 6.47 -13.68 13.57
CA TYR A 216 7.65 -14.51 13.43
C TYR A 216 8.92 -13.80 13.93
N ASN A 217 9.12 -12.53 13.58
CA ASN A 217 10.29 -11.76 14.00
C ASN A 217 10.25 -11.45 15.50
N LEU A 218 9.07 -11.17 16.06
CA LEU A 218 8.85 -11.02 17.50
C LEU A 218 9.24 -12.31 18.25
N ALA A 219 8.73 -13.47 17.79
CA ALA A 219 9.08 -14.79 18.35
C ALA A 219 10.58 -15.06 18.30
N LYS A 220 11.25 -14.63 17.21
CA LYS A 220 12.72 -14.71 17.11
C LYS A 220 13.44 -13.85 18.14
N CYS A 221 12.94 -12.65 18.45
CA CYS A 221 13.50 -11.83 19.54
C CYS A 221 13.45 -12.59 20.86
N PHE A 222 12.29 -13.11 21.23
CA PHE A 222 12.11 -13.90 22.45
C PHE A 222 13.03 -15.14 22.49
N LYS A 223 13.11 -15.88 21.37
CA LYS A 223 14.00 -17.06 21.28
C LYS A 223 15.46 -16.69 21.52
N ILE A 224 15.96 -15.60 20.92
CA ILE A 224 17.35 -15.14 21.05
C ILE A 224 17.63 -14.65 22.47
N MET A 225 16.68 -14.00 23.10
CA MET A 225 16.78 -13.52 24.50
C MET A 225 16.64 -14.65 25.52
N GLY A 226 16.27 -15.86 25.10
CA GLY A 226 16.14 -17.03 25.96
C GLY A 226 14.76 -17.16 26.64
N HIS A 227 13.80 -16.36 26.26
CA HIS A 227 12.40 -16.39 26.72
C HIS A 227 11.65 -17.49 25.95
N LYS A 228 11.85 -18.74 26.35
CA LYS A 228 11.37 -19.91 25.58
C LYS A 228 9.83 -20.01 25.51
N GLU A 229 9.16 -19.71 26.61
CA GLU A 229 7.71 -19.78 26.72
C GLU A 229 7.06 -18.77 25.77
N ASP A 230 7.50 -17.52 25.79
CA ASP A 230 6.99 -16.47 24.92
C ASP A 230 7.31 -16.77 23.45
N ALA A 231 8.53 -17.20 23.16
CA ALA A 231 8.93 -17.63 21.80
C ALA A 231 8.02 -18.75 21.28
N TYR A 232 7.73 -19.75 22.11
CA TYR A 232 6.84 -20.86 21.74
C TYR A 232 5.43 -20.38 21.43
N GLU A 233 4.88 -19.48 22.26
CA GLU A 233 3.53 -18.92 22.08
C GLU A 233 3.44 -18.19 20.73
N TYR A 234 4.34 -17.27 20.45
CA TYR A 234 4.31 -16.49 19.21
C TYR A 234 4.62 -17.31 17.96
N PHE A 235 5.51 -18.31 18.02
CA PHE A 235 5.69 -19.24 16.89
C PHE A 235 4.46 -20.10 16.64
N ASN A 236 3.68 -20.45 17.66
CA ASN A 236 2.40 -21.14 17.47
C ASN A 236 1.36 -20.23 16.79
N ILE A 237 1.33 -18.94 17.10
CA ILE A 237 0.48 -17.98 16.36
C ILE A 237 0.85 -18.02 14.88
N VAL A 238 2.14 -17.91 14.54
CA VAL A 238 2.62 -18.01 13.15
C VAL A 238 2.17 -19.32 12.50
N TYR A 239 2.35 -20.45 13.19
CA TYR A 239 1.97 -21.77 12.68
C TYR A 239 0.46 -21.93 12.47
N GLN A 240 -0.37 -21.28 13.27
CA GLN A 240 -1.82 -21.27 13.09
C GLN A 240 -2.25 -20.48 11.86
N TYR A 241 -1.56 -19.38 11.54
CA TYR A 241 -1.82 -18.57 10.35
C TYR A 241 -1.29 -19.24 9.07
N ASP A 242 -0.05 -19.76 9.12
CA ASP A 242 0.59 -20.45 8.00
C ASP A 242 1.54 -21.54 8.51
N PRO A 243 1.09 -22.81 8.52
CA PRO A 243 1.91 -23.94 8.96
C PRO A 243 3.18 -24.18 8.12
N SER A 244 3.24 -23.61 6.91
CA SER A 244 4.37 -23.74 5.99
C SER A 244 5.34 -22.56 6.04
N TYR A 245 5.05 -21.55 6.89
CA TYR A 245 5.84 -20.34 6.95
C TYR A 245 7.25 -20.60 7.46
N LYS A 246 8.24 -20.39 6.58
CA LYS A 246 9.67 -20.57 6.89
C LYS A 246 9.95 -21.91 7.63
N ASP A 247 10.70 -21.85 8.73
CA ASP A 247 11.11 -22.97 9.58
C ASP A 247 10.29 -23.05 10.90
N VAL A 248 9.07 -22.47 10.91
CA VAL A 248 8.26 -22.34 12.13
C VAL A 248 8.01 -23.67 12.83
N LYS A 249 7.71 -24.72 12.07
CA LYS A 249 7.44 -26.05 12.62
C LYS A 249 8.67 -26.66 13.29
N GLU A 250 9.83 -26.59 12.63
CA GLU A 250 11.08 -27.09 13.17
C GLU A 250 11.47 -26.36 14.47
N ILE A 251 11.24 -25.03 14.51
CA ILE A 251 11.52 -24.22 15.70
C ILE A 251 10.60 -24.60 16.87
N ILE A 252 9.32 -24.81 16.61
CA ILE A 252 8.37 -25.26 17.64
C ILE A 252 8.78 -26.62 18.22
N ASP A 253 9.15 -27.58 17.34
CA ASP A 253 9.63 -28.90 17.74
C ASP A 253 10.93 -28.81 18.55
N GLU A 254 11.83 -27.87 18.21
CA GLU A 254 13.07 -27.61 18.96
C GLU A 254 12.78 -27.04 20.35
N LEU A 255 11.88 -26.07 20.45
CA LEU A 255 11.51 -25.44 21.73
C LEU A 255 10.79 -26.41 22.68
N ASN A 256 10.08 -27.40 22.16
CA ASN A 256 9.40 -28.45 22.92
C ASN A 256 10.35 -29.57 23.42
N ARG A 257 11.55 -29.68 22.89
CA ARG A 257 12.55 -30.63 23.40
C ARG A 257 13.11 -30.10 24.70
N LYS A 258 12.88 -30.86 25.79
CA LYS A 258 13.39 -30.57 27.13
C LYS A 258 14.88 -30.79 27.23
#